data_322fdbd6af954fe16c7ef8f257f49e5c
#
_entry.id   322fdbd6af954fe16c7ef8f257f49e5c
#
_cell.length_a   1.000
_cell.length_b   1.000
_cell.length_c   1.000
_cell.angle_alpha   90.00
_cell.angle_beta   90.00
_cell.angle_gamma   90.00
#
_symmetry.space_group_name_H-M   'P 1'
#
loop_
_entity.id
_entity.type
_entity.pdbx_description
1 polymer ?
#
loop_
_entity_poly.entity_id
_entity_poly.type
_entity_poly.pdbx_seq_one_letter_code
_entity_poly.pdbx_strand_id
1 'polypeptide(L)'
;TSMDVSRWGHKNRFLLISLVPAGGEYGDIEQEGTYRATPTLWVLGNYSRFIRPGYKRIALTLNETRSFFGSAWISPEKDKIVAVYTNMSERNVRLGETHIGWNEAKSVTTYTTTDSKNLQEITVASGSPVVLESGSVTTVVYNLK
;
A
#
# COMPACT_ATOMS: atom_id res chain seq x y z
N THR A 1 -9.28 11.86 -33.31
CA THR A 1 -9.08 10.44 -33.00
C THR A 1 -9.16 10.28 -31.50
N SER A 2 -10.37 9.99 -31.01
CA SER A 2 -10.57 9.62 -29.59
C SER A 2 -9.71 8.39 -29.32
N MET A 3 -8.71 8.53 -28.47
CA MET A 3 -8.00 7.39 -27.94
C MET A 3 -9.01 6.55 -27.18
N ASP A 4 -9.27 5.34 -27.64
CA ASP A 4 -10.15 4.40 -27.00
C ASP A 4 -9.51 3.95 -25.66
N VAL A 5 -9.76 4.72 -24.61
CA VAL A 5 -9.23 4.51 -23.28
C VAL A 5 -9.75 3.19 -22.70
N SER A 6 -10.91 2.72 -23.17
CA SER A 6 -11.49 1.45 -22.72
C SER A 6 -10.67 0.26 -23.24
N ARG A 7 -10.18 0.30 -24.46
CA ARG A 7 -9.30 -0.71 -25.02
C ARG A 7 -7.93 -0.76 -24.36
N TRP A 8 -7.39 0.38 -23.95
CA TRP A 8 -6.16 0.44 -23.17
C TRP A 8 -6.34 -0.12 -21.77
N GLY A 9 -7.48 0.13 -21.15
CA GLY A 9 -7.80 -0.33 -19.81
C GLY A 9 -7.83 -1.85 -19.66
N HIS A 10 -8.38 -2.57 -20.62
CA HIS A 10 -8.45 -4.04 -20.55
C HIS A 10 -7.11 -4.75 -20.77
N LYS A 11 -6.15 -4.12 -21.42
CA LYS A 11 -4.85 -4.71 -21.73
C LYS A 11 -3.73 -4.23 -20.81
N ASN A 12 -3.94 -3.17 -20.05
CA ASN A 12 -2.88 -2.56 -19.25
C ASN A 12 -3.05 -2.91 -17.78
N ARG A 13 -2.24 -3.83 -17.28
CA ARG A 13 -2.22 -4.26 -15.88
C ARG A 13 -1.80 -3.15 -14.89
N PHE A 14 -1.32 -2.01 -15.39
CA PHE A 14 -0.85 -0.89 -14.58
C PHE A 14 -1.86 0.25 -14.44
N LEU A 15 -3.09 0.03 -14.89
CA LEU A 15 -4.13 1.04 -14.81
C LEU A 15 -4.48 1.36 -13.36
N LEU A 16 -4.36 2.63 -12.97
CA LEU A 16 -4.72 3.11 -11.64
C LEU A 16 -6.24 3.34 -11.52
N ILE A 17 -6.81 3.92 -12.56
CA ILE A 17 -8.23 4.24 -12.65
C ILE A 17 -8.76 3.73 -13.97
N SER A 18 -9.83 2.98 -13.95
CA SER A 18 -10.57 2.56 -15.11
C SER A 18 -11.75 3.49 -15.34
N LEU A 19 -11.91 3.98 -16.55
CA LEU A 19 -13.08 4.74 -16.96
C LEU A 19 -14.12 3.78 -17.54
N VAL A 20 -15.37 3.94 -17.10
CA VAL A 20 -16.50 3.17 -17.56
C VAL A 20 -17.43 4.14 -18.29
N PRO A 21 -17.44 4.18 -19.64
CA PRO A 21 -18.29 5.10 -20.39
C PRO A 21 -19.76 4.75 -20.19
N ALA A 22 -20.62 5.74 -20.17
CA ALA A 22 -22.06 5.54 -20.31
C ALA A 22 -22.38 5.11 -21.75
N GLY A 23 -23.33 4.20 -21.92
CA GLY A 23 -23.70 3.70 -23.25
C GLY A 23 -22.84 2.54 -23.78
N GLY A 24 -22.08 1.87 -22.91
CA GLY A 24 -21.33 0.65 -23.26
C GLY A 24 -19.88 0.88 -23.70
N GLU A 25 -19.31 -0.09 -24.39
CA GLU A 25 -17.86 -0.14 -24.73
C GLU A 25 -17.36 1.05 -25.57
N TYR A 26 -18.26 1.69 -26.30
CA TYR A 26 -17.98 2.81 -27.22
C TYR A 26 -18.74 4.09 -26.86
N GLY A 27 -19.30 4.16 -25.64
CA GLY A 27 -20.01 5.36 -25.17
C GLY A 27 -19.10 6.58 -25.10
N ASP A 28 -19.71 7.76 -25.13
CA ASP A 28 -19.01 9.03 -25.07
C ASP A 28 -18.55 9.34 -23.64
N ILE A 29 -17.27 9.12 -23.37
CA ILE A 29 -16.64 9.37 -22.07
C ILE A 29 -16.62 10.88 -21.74
N GLU A 30 -16.61 11.74 -22.74
CA GLU A 30 -16.54 13.19 -22.54
C GLU A 30 -17.85 13.77 -22.01
N GLN A 31 -18.97 13.09 -22.28
CA GLN A 31 -20.30 13.56 -21.85
C GLN A 31 -20.76 12.87 -20.57
N GLU A 32 -20.62 11.54 -20.51
CA GLU A 32 -21.11 10.75 -19.37
C GLU A 32 -20.19 9.57 -19.11
N GLY A 33 -20.09 9.18 -17.85
CA GLY A 33 -19.33 8.01 -17.47
C GLY A 33 -19.06 7.94 -15.98
N THR A 34 -18.53 6.82 -15.55
CA THR A 34 -18.07 6.60 -14.19
C THR A 34 -16.61 6.18 -14.18
N TYR A 35 -15.98 6.26 -13.04
CA TYR A 35 -14.62 5.76 -12.85
C TYR A 35 -14.60 4.66 -11.79
N ARG A 36 -13.65 3.77 -11.91
CA ARG A 36 -13.38 2.71 -10.96
C ARG A 36 -11.90 2.71 -10.60
N ALA A 37 -11.60 2.86 -9.33
CA ALA A 37 -10.26 2.66 -8.80
C ALA A 37 -9.86 1.19 -8.91
N THR A 38 -8.64 0.93 -9.36
CA THR A 38 -8.10 -0.43 -9.42
C THR A 38 -7.28 -0.77 -8.18
N PRO A 39 -7.02 -2.05 -7.89
CA PRO A 39 -6.12 -2.44 -6.80
C PRO A 39 -4.73 -1.81 -6.91
N THR A 40 -4.24 -1.57 -8.13
CA THR A 40 -2.94 -0.92 -8.38
C THR A 40 -2.88 0.50 -7.81
N LEU A 41 -3.98 1.26 -7.84
CA LEU A 41 -4.06 2.58 -7.21
C LEU A 41 -3.80 2.49 -5.70
N TRP A 42 -4.41 1.52 -5.05
CA TRP A 42 -4.30 1.34 -3.61
C TRP A 42 -2.94 0.79 -3.19
N VAL A 43 -2.34 -0.09 -4.00
CA VAL A 43 -0.96 -0.55 -3.81
C VAL A 43 0.01 0.64 -3.91
N LEU A 44 -0.15 1.50 -4.91
CA LEU A 44 0.64 2.74 -5.01
C LEU A 44 0.39 3.65 -3.81
N GLY A 45 -0.86 3.72 -3.33
CA GLY A 45 -1.26 4.46 -2.15
C GLY A 45 -0.54 4.04 -0.87
N ASN A 46 -0.18 2.76 -0.72
CA ASN A 46 0.63 2.26 0.41
C ASN A 46 2.01 2.95 0.50
N TYR A 47 2.53 3.45 -0.60
CA TYR A 47 3.76 4.22 -0.63
C TYR A 47 3.48 5.73 -0.61
N SER A 48 2.76 6.22 -1.61
CA SER A 48 2.63 7.65 -1.89
C SER A 48 1.87 8.44 -0.83
N ARG A 49 0.94 7.81 -0.10
CA ARG A 49 0.19 8.46 0.98
C ARG A 49 1.06 8.72 2.21
N PHE A 50 1.98 7.82 2.53
CA PHE A 50 2.70 7.79 3.80
C PHE A 50 4.15 8.25 3.69
N ILE A 51 4.82 7.95 2.57
CA ILE A 51 6.20 8.34 2.32
C ILE A 51 6.19 9.63 1.51
N ARG A 52 6.56 10.73 2.15
CA ARG A 52 6.50 12.06 1.57
C ARG A 52 7.91 12.59 1.24
N PRO A 53 8.03 13.64 0.41
CA PRO A 53 9.31 14.29 0.17
C PRO A 53 10.05 14.60 1.48
N GLY A 54 11.35 14.33 1.52
CA GLY A 54 12.18 14.50 2.70
C GLY A 54 12.36 13.23 3.56
N TYR A 55 11.50 12.21 3.41
CA TYR A 55 11.71 10.92 4.07
C TYR A 55 13.01 10.27 3.58
N LYS A 56 13.75 9.68 4.51
CA LYS A 56 14.99 8.96 4.21
C LYS A 56 14.79 7.47 4.37
N ARG A 57 15.25 6.70 3.39
CA ARG A 57 15.25 5.24 3.48
C ARG A 57 16.20 4.79 4.60
N ILE A 58 15.73 3.86 5.42
CA ILE A 58 16.50 3.21 6.47
C ILE A 58 16.68 1.72 6.19
N ALA A 59 17.65 1.09 6.84
CA ALA A 59 17.88 -0.34 6.68
C ALA A 59 16.71 -1.15 7.23
N LEU A 60 16.28 -2.14 6.47
CA LEU A 60 15.32 -3.16 6.85
C LEU A 60 15.88 -4.50 6.40
N THR A 61 16.11 -5.40 7.34
CA THR A 61 16.56 -6.77 7.06
C THR A 61 15.40 -7.73 7.25
N LEU A 62 15.16 -8.59 6.27
CA LEU A 62 14.12 -9.60 6.28
C LEU A 62 14.76 -11.00 6.28
N ASN A 63 14.25 -11.89 7.10
CA ASN A 63 14.72 -13.29 7.18
C ASN A 63 14.18 -14.16 6.04
N GLU A 64 13.04 -13.80 5.47
CA GLU A 64 12.42 -14.47 4.32
C GLU A 64 12.32 -13.47 3.16
N THR A 65 12.80 -13.85 1.97
CA THR A 65 12.89 -12.96 0.82
C THR A 65 12.27 -13.51 -0.46
N ARG A 66 11.75 -14.74 -0.45
CA ARG A 66 11.15 -15.33 -1.67
C ARG A 66 9.76 -14.81 -1.98
N SER A 67 8.95 -14.66 -0.95
CA SER A 67 7.55 -14.23 -1.09
C SER A 67 7.23 -13.03 -0.20
N PHE A 68 8.26 -12.45 0.42
CA PHE A 68 8.12 -11.39 1.39
C PHE A 68 9.14 -10.29 1.11
N PHE A 69 8.65 -9.08 0.89
CA PHE A 69 9.46 -7.91 0.56
C PHE A 69 9.10 -6.77 1.49
N GLY A 70 10.07 -5.89 1.74
CA GLY A 70 9.82 -4.73 2.56
C GLY A 70 10.83 -3.61 2.34
N SER A 71 10.45 -2.44 2.76
CA SER A 71 11.29 -1.26 2.79
C SER A 71 10.80 -0.29 3.85
N ALA A 72 11.71 0.47 4.45
CA ALA A 72 11.39 1.37 5.55
C ALA A 72 12.00 2.75 5.36
N TRP A 73 11.30 3.76 5.87
CA TRP A 73 11.69 5.16 5.80
C TRP A 73 11.43 5.85 7.13
N ILE A 74 12.24 6.84 7.42
CA ILE A 74 12.09 7.73 8.58
C ILE A 74 11.73 9.13 8.12
N SER A 75 10.80 9.78 8.84
CA SER A 75 10.43 11.17 8.62
C SER A 75 11.60 12.14 8.85
N PRO A 76 11.61 13.32 8.23
CA PRO A 76 12.64 14.35 8.49
C PRO A 76 12.75 14.71 9.97
N GLU A 77 11.64 14.80 10.67
CA GLU A 77 11.53 15.15 12.09
C GLU A 77 11.87 13.96 13.02
N LYS A 78 12.13 12.78 12.46
CA LYS A 78 12.40 11.54 13.19
C LYS A 78 11.31 11.20 14.22
N ASP A 79 10.07 11.53 13.92
CA ASP A 79 8.89 11.27 14.74
C ASP A 79 8.07 10.09 14.23
N LYS A 80 8.32 9.66 12.99
CA LYS A 80 7.64 8.53 12.35
C LYS A 80 8.60 7.62 11.59
N ILE A 81 8.34 6.33 11.68
CA ILE A 81 8.88 5.34 10.76
C ILE A 81 7.73 4.75 9.97
N VAL A 82 7.91 4.66 8.67
CA VAL A 82 6.96 4.05 7.74
C VAL A 82 7.64 2.84 7.11
N ALA A 83 7.12 1.66 7.34
CA ALA A 83 7.56 0.44 6.68
C ALA A 83 6.45 -0.08 5.76
N VAL A 84 6.80 -0.42 4.53
CA VAL A 84 5.87 -1.04 3.59
C VAL A 84 6.32 -2.46 3.32
N TYR A 85 5.43 -3.41 3.55
CA TYR A 85 5.65 -4.83 3.36
C TYR A 85 4.74 -5.37 2.27
N THR A 86 5.27 -6.27 1.47
CA THR A 86 4.51 -7.05 0.48
C THR A 86 4.61 -8.52 0.86
N ASN A 87 3.48 -9.12 1.16
CA ASN A 87 3.36 -10.55 1.44
C ASN A 87 2.70 -11.24 0.24
N MET A 88 3.49 -11.89 -0.59
CA MET A 88 3.03 -12.66 -1.76
C MET A 88 2.79 -14.15 -1.42
N SER A 89 2.94 -14.54 -0.16
CA SER A 89 2.68 -15.91 0.26
C SER A 89 1.19 -16.15 0.48
N GLU A 90 0.81 -17.42 0.52
CA GLU A 90 -0.57 -17.86 0.82
C GLU A 90 -0.88 -17.87 2.33
N ARG A 91 0.00 -17.35 3.16
CA ARG A 91 -0.13 -17.36 4.62
C ARG A 91 -0.02 -15.97 5.21
N ASN A 92 -0.76 -15.74 6.30
CA ASN A 92 -0.55 -14.56 7.13
C ASN A 92 0.80 -14.66 7.84
N VAL A 93 1.55 -13.57 7.86
CA VAL A 93 2.87 -13.46 8.48
C VAL A 93 2.79 -12.55 9.70
N ARG A 94 3.25 -13.03 10.84
CA ARG A 94 3.44 -12.17 12.03
C ARG A 94 4.82 -11.56 11.97
N LEU A 95 4.90 -10.25 12.09
CA LEU A 95 6.18 -9.57 12.23
C LEU A 95 6.74 -9.81 13.62
N GLY A 96 7.95 -10.38 13.67
CA GLY A 96 8.79 -10.38 14.86
C GLY A 96 9.88 -9.34 14.63
N GLU A 97 9.70 -8.15 15.17
CA GLU A 97 10.57 -7.01 14.88
C GLU A 97 11.61 -6.82 15.99
N THR A 98 12.84 -6.52 15.60
CA THR A 98 13.87 -5.98 16.47
C THR A 98 14.23 -4.59 15.97
N HIS A 99 14.07 -3.59 16.80
CA HIS A 99 14.36 -2.21 16.46
C HIS A 99 15.75 -1.82 16.99
N ILE A 100 16.55 -1.20 16.12
CA ILE A 100 17.87 -0.72 16.48
C ILE A 100 17.90 0.81 16.29
N GLY A 101 18.22 1.53 17.35
CA GLY A 101 18.41 2.98 17.31
C GLY A 101 17.15 3.83 17.49
N TRP A 102 16.03 3.24 17.88
CA TRP A 102 14.82 3.97 18.29
C TRP A 102 14.06 3.21 19.39
N ASN A 103 13.36 3.97 20.22
CA ASN A 103 12.56 3.42 21.32
C ASN A 103 11.24 2.82 20.80
N GLU A 104 10.50 2.19 21.70
CA GLU A 104 9.16 1.70 21.37
C GLU A 104 8.27 2.81 20.80
N ALA A 105 7.49 2.46 19.80
CA ALA A 105 6.53 3.37 19.21
C ALA A 105 5.38 3.63 20.19
N LYS A 106 4.93 4.88 20.31
CA LYS A 106 3.73 5.24 21.08
C LYS A 106 2.47 4.64 20.52
N SER A 107 2.40 4.52 19.19
CA SER A 107 1.31 3.87 18.50
C SER A 107 1.78 3.25 17.17
N VAL A 108 1.12 2.19 16.80
CA VAL A 108 1.35 1.50 15.53
C VAL A 108 0.02 1.42 14.78
N THR A 109 0.01 1.85 13.54
CA THR A 109 -1.16 1.78 12.67
C THR A 109 -0.78 1.07 11.38
N THR A 110 -1.62 0.14 10.93
CA THR A 110 -1.44 -0.58 9.68
C THR A 110 -2.46 -0.12 8.64
N TYR A 111 -2.06 -0.10 7.38
CA TYR A 111 -2.91 0.19 6.23
C TYR A 111 -2.73 -0.93 5.22
N THR A 112 -3.74 -1.78 5.09
CA THR A 112 -3.65 -3.00 4.29
C THR A 112 -4.44 -2.90 3.00
N THR A 113 -3.82 -3.27 1.90
CA THR A 113 -4.43 -3.45 0.58
C THR A 113 -4.36 -4.92 0.19
N THR A 114 -5.50 -5.47 -0.19
CA THR A 114 -5.66 -6.80 -0.78
C THR A 114 -6.62 -6.69 -1.97
N ASP A 115 -7.04 -7.80 -2.55
CA ASP A 115 -8.07 -7.82 -3.58
C ASP A 115 -9.43 -7.25 -3.10
N SER A 116 -9.69 -7.30 -1.78
CA SER A 116 -10.95 -6.86 -1.16
C SER A 116 -10.80 -5.66 -0.20
N LYS A 117 -9.59 -5.22 0.06
CA LYS A 117 -9.26 -4.14 1.01
C LYS A 117 -8.49 -3.03 0.32
N ASN A 118 -8.89 -1.79 0.58
CA ASN A 118 -8.32 -0.60 -0.01
C ASN A 118 -7.72 0.29 1.08
N LEU A 119 -6.44 0.11 1.42
CA LEU A 119 -5.78 0.84 2.52
C LEU A 119 -6.58 0.74 3.83
N GLN A 120 -7.08 -0.44 4.16
CA GLN A 120 -7.83 -0.64 5.39
C GLN A 120 -6.98 -0.31 6.61
N GLU A 121 -7.41 0.66 7.37
CA GLU A 121 -6.72 1.14 8.57
C GLU A 121 -7.07 0.29 9.79
N ILE A 122 -6.06 -0.12 10.53
CA ILE A 122 -6.20 -0.80 11.82
C ILE A 122 -5.14 -0.25 12.77
N THR A 123 -5.57 0.28 13.92
CA THR A 123 -4.65 0.59 15.02
C THR A 123 -4.31 -0.69 15.77
N VAL A 124 -3.01 -0.99 15.86
CA VAL A 124 -2.51 -2.18 16.55
C VAL A 124 -2.48 -1.90 18.05
N ALA A 125 -3.12 -2.77 18.82
CA ALA A 125 -3.09 -2.64 20.29
C ALA A 125 -1.66 -2.83 20.82
N SER A 126 -1.30 -2.10 21.87
CA SER A 126 0.02 -2.19 22.51
C SER A 126 0.32 -3.66 22.89
N GLY A 127 1.52 -4.12 22.54
CA GLY A 127 1.95 -5.49 22.77
C GLY A 127 1.37 -6.55 21.83
N SER A 128 0.49 -6.16 20.89
CA SER A 128 -0.02 -7.07 19.87
C SER A 128 0.93 -7.12 18.67
N PRO A 129 1.15 -8.31 18.08
CA PRO A 129 1.98 -8.42 16.90
C PRO A 129 1.29 -7.78 15.68
N VAL A 130 2.06 -7.15 14.81
CA VAL A 130 1.60 -6.77 13.48
C VAL A 130 1.44 -8.03 12.64
N VAL A 131 0.28 -8.20 12.03
CA VAL A 131 -0.03 -9.33 11.15
C VAL A 131 -0.18 -8.82 9.73
N LEU A 132 0.59 -9.39 8.82
CA LEU A 132 0.53 -9.11 7.38
C LEU A 132 -0.29 -10.21 6.72
N GLU A 133 -1.39 -9.82 6.11
CA GLU A 133 -2.29 -10.77 5.44
C GLU A 133 -1.64 -11.40 4.21
N SER A 134 -2.08 -12.60 3.86
CA SER A 134 -1.74 -13.26 2.61
C SER A 134 -2.12 -12.37 1.41
N GLY A 135 -1.28 -12.35 0.37
CA GLY A 135 -1.56 -11.59 -0.85
C GLY A 135 -1.78 -10.09 -0.63
N SER A 136 -1.04 -9.48 0.30
CA SER A 136 -1.25 -8.09 0.69
C SER A 136 -0.04 -7.17 0.47
N VAL A 137 -0.33 -5.88 0.33
CA VAL A 137 0.63 -4.80 0.59
C VAL A 137 0.16 -4.06 1.83
N THR A 138 1.00 -4.00 2.85
CA THR A 138 0.67 -3.38 4.13
C THR A 138 1.70 -2.32 4.49
N THR A 139 1.23 -1.10 4.72
CA THR A 139 2.01 -0.03 5.32
C THR A 139 1.85 -0.06 6.82
N VAL A 140 2.95 -0.06 7.53
CA VAL A 140 3.00 0.05 9.00
C VAL A 140 3.59 1.40 9.36
N VAL A 141 2.83 2.19 10.10
CA VAL A 141 3.25 3.51 10.59
C VAL A 141 3.52 3.43 12.07
N TYR A 142 4.76 3.64 12.46
CA TYR A 142 5.21 3.73 13.84
C TYR A 142 5.33 5.19 14.23
N ASN A 143 4.53 5.66 15.16
CA ASN A 143 4.64 7.00 15.74
C ASN A 143 5.56 6.94 16.95
N LEU A 144 6.65 7.70 16.93
CA LEU A 144 7.70 7.68 17.95
C LEU A 144 7.56 8.78 19.02
N LYS A 145 6.75 9.81 18.73
CA LYS A 145 6.53 10.99 19.59
C LYS A 145 5.05 11.20 19.86
#